data_e78bb975176131d6cbc35dd47b643c24
#
_entry.id   e78bb975176131d6cbc35dd47b643c24
#
_cell.length_a   1.000
_cell.length_b   1.000
_cell.length_c   1.000
_cell.angle_alpha   90.00
_cell.angle_beta   90.00
_cell.angle_gamma   90.00
#
_symmetry.space_group_name_H-M   'P 1'
#
loop_
_entity.id
_entity.type
_entity.pdbx_description
1 polymer ?
#
loop_
_entity_poly.entity_id
_entity_poly.type
_entity_poly.pdbx_seq_one_letter_code
_entity_poly.pdbx_strand_id
1 'polypeptide(L)' 'MKDPRNRADVPSGTKVFIVQKQHQPTGELTEGVVANILTNSPFHPRGIKVRLTSGIVGRVQKIVEA' A
#
# COMPACT_ATOMS: atom_id res chain seq x y z
N MET A 1 -9.49 13.07 4.38
CA MET A 1 -8.10 12.74 4.05
C MET A 1 -7.90 11.23 4.19
N LYS A 2 -7.30 10.59 3.19
CA LYS A 2 -7.11 9.15 3.20
C LYS A 2 -5.86 8.75 3.98
N ASP A 3 -5.96 7.66 4.72
CA ASP A 3 -4.87 7.16 5.54
C ASP A 3 -4.38 5.82 4.98
N PRO A 4 -3.09 5.70 4.62
CA PRO A 4 -2.55 4.44 4.09
C PRO A 4 -2.59 3.28 5.09
N ARG A 5 -2.88 3.55 6.36
CA ARG A 5 -3.03 2.54 7.40
C ARG A 5 -4.46 2.00 7.48
N ASN A 6 -5.42 2.65 6.83
CA ASN A 6 -6.82 2.22 6.82
C ASN A 6 -7.11 1.42 5.57
N ARG A 7 -7.60 0.18 5.75
CA ARG A 7 -7.95 -0.71 4.63
C ARG A 7 -9.01 -0.09 3.73
N ALA A 8 -9.98 0.60 4.32
CA ALA A 8 -11.06 1.23 3.56
C ALA A 8 -10.59 2.34 2.63
N ASP A 9 -9.41 2.91 2.90
CA ASP A 9 -8.86 4.01 2.11
C ASP A 9 -7.97 3.53 0.95
N VAL A 10 -7.72 2.22 0.86
CA VAL A 10 -6.87 1.64 -0.19
C VAL A 10 -7.57 0.51 -0.95
N PRO A 11 -8.76 0.76 -1.51
CA PRO A 11 -9.44 -0.27 -2.31
C PRO A 11 -8.63 -0.60 -3.56
N SER A 12 -8.92 -1.75 -4.19
CA SER A 12 -8.27 -2.09 -5.45
C SER A 12 -8.55 -1.00 -6.50
N GLY A 13 -7.56 -0.72 -7.33
CA GLY A 13 -7.63 0.39 -8.28
C GLY A 13 -7.01 1.68 -7.77
N THR A 14 -6.66 1.75 -6.49
CA THR A 14 -6.05 2.95 -5.90
C THR A 14 -4.57 3.03 -6.27
N LYS A 15 -4.12 4.21 -6.69
CA LYS A 15 -2.71 4.45 -6.97
C LYS A 15 -2.00 4.80 -5.67
N VAL A 16 -0.92 4.09 -5.38
CA VAL A 16 -0.22 4.20 -4.10
C VAL A 16 1.29 4.14 -4.27
N PHE A 17 1.99 4.54 -3.21
CA PHE A 17 3.41 4.26 -3.04
C PHE A 17 3.53 3.24 -1.92
N ILE A 18 4.25 2.15 -2.19
CA ILE A 18 4.47 1.09 -1.21
C ILE A 18 5.94 0.97 -0.86
N VAL A 19 6.22 0.39 0.32
CA VAL A 19 7.56 -0.03 0.68
C VAL A 19 7.61 -1.55 0.61
N GLN A 20 8.52 -2.09 -0.22
CA GLN A 20 8.73 -3.52 -0.30
C GLN A 20 9.57 -3.98 0.90
N LYS A 21 9.48 -5.26 1.26
CA LYS A 21 10.18 -5.80 2.42
C LYS A 21 11.69 -5.51 2.35
N GLN A 22 12.29 -5.72 1.19
CA GLN A 22 13.73 -5.49 1.01
C GLN A 22 14.12 -4.01 1.03
N HIS A 23 13.15 -3.11 0.90
CA HIS A 23 13.38 -1.67 0.91
C HIS A 23 13.03 -1.01 2.24
N GLN A 24 12.56 -1.78 3.23
CA GLN A 24 12.20 -1.22 4.54
C GLN A 24 13.36 -0.49 5.22
N PRO A 25 14.61 -1.01 5.19
CA PRO A 25 15.72 -0.31 5.82
C PRO A 25 16.06 1.05 5.21
N THR A 26 15.82 1.23 3.92
CA THR A 26 16.14 2.48 3.21
C THR A 26 14.94 3.38 3.02
N GLY A 27 13.72 2.83 3.15
CA GLY A 27 12.49 3.57 2.92
C GLY A 27 12.19 3.82 1.45
N GLU A 28 12.85 3.13 0.52
CA GLU A 28 12.61 3.30 -0.90
C GLU A 28 11.16 2.92 -1.24
N LEU A 29 10.49 3.78 -2.01
CA LEU A 29 9.09 3.59 -2.36
C LEU A 29 8.94 3.13 -3.80
N THR A 30 7.90 2.33 -4.03
CA THR A 30 7.52 1.85 -5.36
C THR A 30 6.10 2.30 -5.66
N GLU A 31 5.90 2.99 -6.77
CA GLU A 31 4.58 3.43 -7.19
C GLU A 31 3.86 2.31 -7.94
N GLY A 32 2.54 2.21 -7.72
CA GLY A 32 1.73 1.26 -8.46
C GLY A 32 0.26 1.36 -8.11
N VAL A 33 -0.53 0.48 -8.73
CA VAL A 33 -1.98 0.43 -8.53
C VAL A 33 -2.32 -0.84 -7.75
N VAL A 34 -3.15 -0.70 -6.71
CA VAL A 34 -3.57 -1.83 -5.88
C VAL A 34 -4.43 -2.81 -6.68
N ALA A 35 -4.00 -4.06 -6.73
CA ALA A 35 -4.78 -5.16 -7.30
C ALA A 35 -5.53 -5.92 -6.21
N ASN A 36 -4.83 -6.29 -5.14
CA ASN A 36 -5.41 -7.06 -4.04
C ASN A 36 -4.94 -6.49 -2.70
N ILE A 37 -5.82 -6.53 -1.71
CA ILE A 37 -5.48 -6.13 -0.34
C ILE A 37 -5.17 -7.40 0.44
N LEU A 38 -3.99 -7.47 1.04
CA LEU A 38 -3.52 -8.66 1.75
C LEU A 38 -3.68 -8.56 3.27
N THR A 39 -3.90 -7.35 3.79
CA THR A 39 -4.17 -7.14 5.21
C THR A 39 -5.65 -7.36 5.47
N ASN A 40 -5.99 -8.29 6.39
CA ASN A 40 -7.37 -8.57 6.73
C ASN A 40 -7.96 -7.57 7.73
N SER A 41 -7.12 -7.00 8.58
CA SER A 41 -7.56 -6.02 9.58
C SER A 41 -7.96 -4.71 8.91
N PRO A 42 -8.93 -3.97 9.48
CA PRO A 42 -9.32 -2.67 8.93
C PRO A 42 -8.24 -1.61 9.09
N PHE A 43 -7.26 -1.84 9.96
CA PHE A 43 -6.20 -0.89 10.25
C PHE A 43 -4.89 -1.63 10.52
N HIS A 44 -3.78 -1.07 10.06
CA HIS A 44 -2.44 -1.57 10.40
C HIS A 44 -1.49 -0.39 10.57
N PRO A 45 -0.78 -0.30 11.71
CA PRO A 45 0.05 0.87 12.02
C PRO A 45 1.22 1.11 11.07
N ARG A 46 1.66 0.08 10.36
CA ARG A 46 2.77 0.19 9.40
C ARG A 46 2.30 0.37 7.96
N GLY A 47 0.99 0.48 7.75
CA GLY A 47 0.40 0.56 6.43
C GLY A 47 -0.22 -0.75 5.99
N ILE A 48 -1.23 -0.66 5.14
CA ILE A 48 -1.95 -1.83 4.62
C ILE A 48 -1.05 -2.55 3.62
N LYS A 49 -0.93 -3.86 3.78
CA LYS A 49 -0.16 -4.69 2.84
C LYS A 49 -1.01 -5.00 1.62
N VAL A 50 -0.48 -4.72 0.46
CA VAL A 50 -1.21 -4.91 -0.81
C VAL A 50 -0.31 -5.59 -1.84
N ARG A 51 -0.95 -6.17 -2.85
CA ARG A 51 -0.29 -6.58 -4.09
C ARG A 51 -0.70 -5.61 -5.18
N LEU A 52 0.29 -5.10 -5.90
CA LEU A 52 0.05 -4.20 -7.03
C LEU A 52 -0.31 -5.00 -8.29
N THR A 53 -0.86 -4.32 -9.29
CA THR A 53 -1.18 -4.94 -10.59
C THR A 53 0.06 -5.53 -11.27
N SER A 54 1.25 -5.02 -10.94
CA SER A 54 2.52 -5.53 -11.43
C SER A 54 2.95 -6.83 -10.73
N GLY A 55 2.26 -7.24 -9.66
CA GLY A 55 2.61 -8.40 -8.86
C GLY A 55 3.50 -8.11 -7.67
N ILE A 56 3.97 -6.88 -7.54
CA ILE A 56 4.83 -6.47 -6.43
C ILE A 56 4.00 -6.34 -5.16
N VAL A 57 4.53 -6.81 -4.05
CA VAL A 57 3.87 -6.79 -2.74
C VAL A 57 4.63 -5.85 -1.80
N GLY A 58 3.87 -5.07 -1.03
CA GLY A 58 4.45 -4.18 -0.03
C GLY A 58 3.38 -3.49 0.80
N ARG A 59 3.82 -2.66 1.74
CA ARG A 59 2.93 -1.88 2.60
C ARG A 59 2.77 -0.48 2.06
N VAL A 60 1.53 -0.02 2.00
CA VAL A 60 1.21 1.31 1.49
C VAL A 60 1.74 2.36 2.47
N GLN A 61 2.52 3.30 1.94
CA GLN A 61 3.06 4.41 2.72
C GLN A 61 2.41 5.73 2.34
N LYS A 62 1.90 5.82 1.12
CA LYS A 62 1.27 7.04 0.63
C LYS A 62 0.20 6.68 -0.39
N ILE A 63 -0.93 7.38 -0.33
CA ILE A 63 -2.02 7.25 -1.30
C ILE A 63 -1.93 8.44 -2.24
N VAL A 64 -1.92 8.17 -3.54
CA VAL A 64 -1.93 9.22 -4.55
C VAL A 64 -3.39 9.60 -4.79
N GLU A 65 -3.74 10.81 -4.42
CA GLU A 65 -5.08 11.34 -4.61
C GLU A 65 -5.12 12.18 -5.88
N ALA A 66 -6.16 11.94 -6.68
CA ALA A 66 -6.37 12.68 -7.93
C ALA A 66 -6.81 14.11 -7.65
#